data_84b2c96f743bf8a69661ac9a25390ee4
#
_entry.id   84b2c96f743bf8a69661ac9a25390ee4
#
_cell.length_a   1.000
_cell.length_b   1.000
_cell.length_c   1.000
_cell.angle_alpha   90.00
_cell.angle_beta   90.00
_cell.angle_gamma   90.00
#
_symmetry.space_group_name_H-M   'P 1'
#
loop_
_entity.id
_entity.type
_entity.pdbx_description
1 polymer ?
#
loop_
_entity_poly.entity_id
_entity_poly.type
_entity_poly.pdbx_seq_one_letter_code
_entity_poly.pdbx_strand_id
1 'polypeptide(L)'
;LDNVRDIITPIVRNMKKGEVIKGKINTQDLTSIANTFQTDLDTASNVSFSAPNVPGLGQEPNVIAAAFSVDQGTVAAPIIGQNGVFVVKTTSKPAATPPSNIASIRNTIRLNSQNQVNTAVMQSMKKNADIDDKRSNFF
;
A
#
# COMPACT_ATOMS: atom_id res chain seq x y z
N LEU A 1 -15.05 1.85 -24.14
CA LEU A 1 -14.96 2.84 -23.03
C LEU A 1 -16.00 2.56 -21.94
N ASP A 2 -17.19 2.06 -22.30
CA ASP A 2 -18.29 1.82 -21.34
C ASP A 2 -17.97 0.70 -20.34
N ASN A 3 -17.30 -0.38 -20.76
CA ASN A 3 -16.91 -1.49 -19.88
C ASN A 3 -15.93 -1.09 -18.75
N VAL A 4 -15.20 0.00 -18.93
CA VAL A 4 -14.24 0.49 -17.93
C VAL A 4 -14.90 1.50 -16.98
N ARG A 5 -15.97 2.15 -17.42
CA ARG A 5 -16.68 3.18 -16.67
C ARG A 5 -17.29 2.64 -15.38
N ASP A 6 -17.89 1.47 -15.43
CA ASP A 6 -18.51 0.84 -14.26
C ASP A 6 -17.50 0.44 -13.19
N ILE A 7 -16.27 0.15 -13.60
CA ILE A 7 -15.16 -0.17 -12.69
C ILE A 7 -14.55 1.10 -12.07
N ILE A 8 -14.36 2.15 -12.89
CA ILE A 8 -13.67 3.37 -12.45
C ILE A 8 -14.59 4.29 -11.66
N THR A 9 -15.88 4.37 -11.99
CA THR A 9 -16.82 5.29 -11.34
C THR A 9 -16.87 5.14 -9.81
N PRO A 10 -16.96 3.93 -9.22
CA PRO A 10 -16.95 3.78 -7.77
C PRO A 10 -15.61 4.20 -7.14
N ILE A 11 -14.50 3.94 -7.81
CA ILE A 11 -13.16 4.31 -7.33
C ILE A 11 -13.04 5.84 -7.23
N VAL A 12 -13.37 6.56 -8.32
CA VAL A 12 -13.31 8.02 -8.35
C VAL A 12 -14.28 8.64 -7.36
N ARG A 13 -15.47 8.05 -7.20
CA ARG A 13 -16.45 8.51 -6.21
C ARG A 13 -15.92 8.37 -4.78
N ASN A 14 -15.27 7.25 -4.46
CA ASN A 14 -14.68 7.02 -3.16
C ASN A 14 -13.51 7.96 -2.88
N MET A 15 -12.65 8.21 -3.87
CA MET A 15 -11.58 9.20 -3.76
C MET A 15 -12.13 10.60 -3.46
N LYS A 16 -13.15 11.06 -4.20
CA LYS A 16 -13.77 12.37 -3.95
C LYS A 16 -14.42 12.47 -2.57
N LYS A 17 -15.09 11.40 -2.11
CA LYS A 17 -15.61 11.34 -0.73
C LYS A 17 -14.46 11.45 0.29
N GLY A 18 -13.36 10.75 0.05
CA GLY A 18 -12.16 10.81 0.90
C GLY A 18 -11.60 12.23 1.00
N GLU A 19 -11.51 12.97 -0.10
CA GLU A 19 -11.05 14.36 -0.10
C GLU A 19 -11.98 15.29 0.69
N VAL A 20 -13.30 15.12 0.56
CA VAL A 20 -14.28 15.90 1.33
C VAL A 20 -14.16 15.64 2.83
N ILE A 21 -13.99 14.36 3.22
CA ILE A 21 -13.80 13.98 4.63
C ILE A 21 -12.48 14.54 5.16
N LYS A 22 -11.39 14.37 4.39
CA LYS A 22 -10.07 14.91 4.72
C LYS A 22 -10.12 16.42 4.94
N GLY A 23 -10.84 17.17 4.10
CA GLY A 23 -10.99 18.62 4.22
C GLY A 23 -11.78 19.07 5.46
N LYS A 24 -12.54 18.18 6.10
CA LYS A 24 -13.26 18.47 7.34
C LYS A 24 -12.41 18.21 8.60
N ILE A 25 -11.27 17.57 8.47
CA ILE A 25 -10.36 17.26 9.58
C ILE A 25 -9.41 18.43 9.79
N ASN A 26 -9.74 19.31 10.74
CA ASN A 26 -8.99 20.54 11.01
C ASN A 26 -8.17 20.49 12.31
N THR A 27 -8.11 19.33 12.96
CA THR A 27 -7.40 19.13 14.22
C THR A 27 -6.51 17.89 14.14
N GLN A 28 -5.47 17.85 14.98
CA GLN A 28 -4.62 16.68 15.18
C GLN A 28 -4.97 15.90 16.46
N ASP A 29 -6.04 16.30 17.16
CA ASP A 29 -6.51 15.55 18.30
C ASP A 29 -7.42 14.41 17.87
N LEU A 30 -6.93 13.16 18.02
CA LEU A 30 -7.64 11.95 17.63
C LEU A 30 -8.99 11.81 18.34
N THR A 31 -9.09 12.22 19.61
CA THR A 31 -10.33 12.13 20.38
C THR A 31 -11.39 13.06 19.82
N SER A 32 -11.02 14.28 19.51
CA SER A 32 -11.93 15.26 18.87
C SER A 32 -12.36 14.81 17.49
N ILE A 33 -11.48 14.19 16.71
CA ILE A 33 -11.79 13.63 15.39
C ILE A 33 -12.80 12.48 15.56
N ALA A 34 -12.52 11.52 16.45
CA ALA A 34 -13.38 10.38 16.71
C ALA A 34 -14.80 10.82 17.11
N ASN A 35 -14.91 11.79 18.01
CA ASN A 35 -16.21 12.34 18.42
C ASN A 35 -16.95 13.04 17.27
N THR A 36 -16.24 13.81 16.44
CA THR A 36 -16.83 14.55 15.31
C THR A 36 -17.40 13.61 14.25
N PHE A 37 -16.69 12.51 13.97
CA PHE A 37 -17.11 11.54 12.95
C PHE A 37 -17.84 10.33 13.52
N GLN A 38 -18.08 10.29 14.83
CA GLN A 38 -18.74 9.17 15.53
C GLN A 38 -18.07 7.82 15.22
N THR A 39 -16.74 7.80 15.31
CA THR A 39 -15.92 6.62 15.09
C THR A 39 -15.12 6.28 16.35
N ASP A 40 -14.73 5.02 16.47
CA ASP A 40 -13.91 4.58 17.59
C ASP A 40 -12.41 4.79 17.31
N LEU A 41 -11.65 4.92 18.40
CA LEU A 41 -10.18 4.86 18.35
C LEU A 41 -9.75 3.41 18.50
N ASP A 42 -9.00 2.93 17.52
CA ASP A 42 -8.44 1.58 17.55
C ASP A 42 -6.91 1.62 17.60
N THR A 43 -6.31 0.54 18.11
CA THR A 43 -4.85 0.43 18.25
C THR A 43 -4.35 -0.79 17.48
N ALA A 44 -3.54 -0.53 16.46
CA ALA A 44 -2.84 -1.59 15.73
C ALA A 44 -1.44 -1.83 16.32
N SER A 45 -1.13 -3.08 16.63
CA SER A 45 0.18 -3.52 17.09
C SER A 45 0.87 -4.39 16.04
N ASN A 46 2.20 -4.50 16.15
CA ASN A 46 3.02 -5.32 15.23
C ASN A 46 2.88 -4.95 13.75
N VAL A 47 2.65 -3.66 13.46
CA VAL A 47 2.62 -3.17 12.08
C VAL A 47 4.02 -3.24 11.48
N SER A 48 4.15 -3.89 10.33
CA SER A 48 5.42 -4.02 9.60
C SER A 48 5.37 -3.28 8.28
N PHE A 49 6.44 -2.59 7.93
CA PHE A 49 6.55 -1.91 6.65
C PHE A 49 6.53 -2.88 5.45
N SER A 50 7.01 -4.11 5.64
CA SER A 50 7.03 -5.14 4.61
C SER A 50 5.70 -5.88 4.44
N ALA A 51 4.77 -5.74 5.38
CA ALA A 51 3.45 -6.35 5.32
C ALA A 51 2.39 -5.28 5.09
N PRO A 52 1.73 -5.23 3.93
CA PRO A 52 0.78 -4.17 3.59
C PRO A 52 -0.54 -4.28 4.37
N ASN A 53 -0.68 -5.26 5.24
CA ASN A 53 -1.89 -5.54 5.99
C ASN A 53 -1.81 -4.96 7.40
N VAL A 54 -2.75 -4.10 7.75
CA VAL A 54 -2.90 -3.57 9.12
C VAL A 54 -3.94 -4.42 9.85
N PRO A 55 -3.58 -4.99 11.03
CA PRO A 55 -4.55 -5.73 11.82
C PRO A 55 -5.83 -4.90 12.08
N GLY A 56 -6.99 -5.48 11.78
CA GLY A 56 -8.29 -4.81 11.92
C GLY A 56 -8.72 -3.91 10.76
N LEU A 57 -7.81 -3.43 9.91
CA LEU A 57 -8.13 -2.51 8.81
C LEU A 57 -7.97 -3.11 7.41
N GLY A 58 -7.21 -4.20 7.28
CA GLY A 58 -6.92 -4.82 5.99
C GLY A 58 -5.73 -4.19 5.28
N GLN A 59 -5.72 -4.21 3.94
CA GLN A 59 -4.62 -3.70 3.13
C GLN A 59 -4.69 -2.18 3.00
N GLU A 60 -3.84 -1.48 3.77
CA GLU A 60 -3.76 -0.03 3.78
C GLU A 60 -2.29 0.45 3.71
N PRO A 61 -1.61 0.27 2.57
CA PRO A 61 -0.18 0.60 2.45
C PRO A 61 0.11 2.09 2.69
N ASN A 62 -0.81 2.98 2.31
CA ASN A 62 -0.65 4.42 2.54
C ASN A 62 -0.67 4.77 4.03
N VAL A 63 -1.50 4.08 4.80
CA VAL A 63 -1.60 4.26 6.26
C VAL A 63 -0.31 3.78 6.94
N ILE A 64 0.22 2.63 6.51
CA ILE A 64 1.50 2.11 7.00
C ILE A 64 2.63 3.10 6.68
N ALA A 65 2.73 3.55 5.43
CA ALA A 65 3.75 4.52 5.02
C ALA A 65 3.70 5.79 5.87
N ALA A 66 2.51 6.32 6.13
CA ALA A 66 2.33 7.50 6.97
C ALA A 66 2.72 7.25 8.43
N ALA A 67 2.35 6.09 9.00
CA ALA A 67 2.74 5.73 10.37
C ALA A 67 4.26 5.64 10.55
N PHE A 68 4.96 5.13 9.52
CA PHE A 68 6.43 5.05 9.56
C PHE A 68 7.14 6.36 9.22
N SER A 69 6.48 7.30 8.55
CA SER A 69 7.06 8.61 8.18
C SER A 69 7.10 9.61 9.32
N VAL A 70 6.23 9.48 10.32
CA VAL A 70 6.16 10.41 11.46
C VAL A 70 6.96 9.91 12.66
N ASP A 71 7.36 10.82 13.51
CA ASP A 71 8.06 10.50 14.75
C ASP A 71 7.10 9.93 15.80
N GLN A 72 7.68 9.19 16.77
CA GLN A 72 6.92 8.67 17.90
C GLN A 72 6.20 9.79 18.64
N GLY A 73 4.93 9.58 18.95
CA GLY A 73 4.07 10.56 19.61
C GLY A 73 3.39 11.56 18.68
N THR A 74 3.78 11.61 17.40
CA THR A 74 3.27 12.54 16.41
C THR A 74 2.06 11.95 15.65
N VAL A 75 1.11 12.82 15.32
CA VAL A 75 -0.06 12.48 14.51
C VAL A 75 0.26 12.80 13.05
N ALA A 76 0.04 11.83 12.17
CA ALA A 76 0.18 12.03 10.73
C ALA A 76 -0.98 12.87 10.17
N ALA A 77 -0.73 13.54 9.05
CA ALA A 77 -1.80 14.19 8.30
C ALA A 77 -2.85 13.17 7.85
N PRO A 78 -4.12 13.59 7.67
CA PRO A 78 -5.18 12.69 7.22
C PRO A 78 -4.83 12.02 5.88
N ILE A 79 -4.98 10.70 5.82
CA ILE A 79 -4.60 9.84 4.69
C ILE A 79 -5.86 9.24 4.08
N ILE A 80 -5.96 9.33 2.76
CA ILE A 80 -6.99 8.61 2.02
C ILE A 80 -6.44 7.21 1.73
N GLY A 81 -7.05 6.20 2.34
CA GLY A 81 -6.79 4.80 2.11
C GLY A 81 -7.75 4.17 1.12
N GLN A 82 -7.70 2.84 1.02
CA GLN A 82 -8.61 2.09 0.15
C GLN A 82 -10.03 2.01 0.73
N ASN A 83 -10.13 1.85 2.06
CA ASN A 83 -11.39 1.62 2.75
C ASN A 83 -11.94 2.88 3.46
N GLY A 84 -11.17 3.96 3.52
CA GLY A 84 -11.61 5.18 4.22
C GLY A 84 -10.54 6.25 4.32
N VAL A 85 -10.81 7.23 5.19
CA VAL A 85 -9.85 8.26 5.59
C VAL A 85 -9.35 7.94 6.98
N PHE A 86 -8.05 7.92 7.13
CA PHE A 86 -7.38 7.54 8.36
C PHE A 86 -6.55 8.69 8.91
N VAL A 87 -6.54 8.82 10.23
CA VAL A 87 -5.60 9.66 10.96
C VAL A 87 -4.89 8.75 11.95
N VAL A 88 -3.57 8.71 11.90
CA VAL A 88 -2.76 7.78 12.70
C VAL A 88 -1.80 8.53 13.60
N LYS A 89 -1.60 7.99 14.80
CA LYS A 89 -0.58 8.44 15.73
C LYS A 89 0.37 7.28 16.03
N THR A 90 1.65 7.48 15.79
CA THR A 90 2.66 6.47 16.12
C THR A 90 2.98 6.53 17.61
N THR A 91 2.49 5.57 18.36
CA THR A 91 2.71 5.51 19.83
C THR A 91 4.05 4.88 20.21
N SER A 92 4.52 3.93 19.42
CA SER A 92 5.80 3.26 19.62
C SER A 92 6.50 3.01 18.29
N LYS A 93 7.76 3.39 18.20
CA LYS A 93 8.61 3.20 17.04
C LYS A 93 9.98 2.70 17.52
N PRO A 94 10.14 1.37 17.62
CA PRO A 94 11.44 0.82 18.05
C PRO A 94 12.54 1.25 17.09
N ALA A 95 13.73 1.49 17.64
CA ALA A 95 14.88 1.83 16.82
C ALA A 95 15.18 0.72 15.81
N ALA A 96 15.43 1.11 14.57
CA ALA A 96 15.80 0.15 13.54
C ALA A 96 17.14 -0.49 13.91
N THR A 97 17.17 -1.82 14.05
CA THR A 97 18.42 -2.55 14.21
C THR A 97 19.10 -2.63 12.85
N PRO A 98 20.32 -2.11 12.70
CA PRO A 98 21.03 -2.21 11.43
C PRO A 98 21.18 -3.70 11.04
N PRO A 99 20.95 -4.08 9.79
CA PRO A 99 21.13 -5.46 9.37
C PRO A 99 22.60 -5.86 9.52
N SER A 100 22.85 -7.02 10.10
CA SER A 100 24.20 -7.55 10.34
C SER A 100 24.99 -7.84 9.05
N ASN A 101 24.29 -8.02 7.93
CA ASN A 101 24.92 -8.34 6.64
C ASN A 101 24.26 -7.59 5.47
N ILE A 102 24.69 -6.35 5.27
CA ILE A 102 24.20 -5.50 4.15
C ILE A 102 24.60 -6.10 2.79
N ALA A 103 25.75 -6.77 2.70
CA ALA A 103 26.21 -7.36 1.45
C ALA A 103 25.31 -8.51 0.99
N SER A 104 24.83 -9.34 1.90
CA SER A 104 23.89 -10.42 1.61
C SER A 104 22.54 -9.86 1.12
N ILE A 105 22.01 -8.86 1.82
CA ILE A 105 20.73 -8.22 1.44
C ILE A 105 20.83 -7.59 0.05
N ARG A 106 21.92 -6.86 -0.22
CA ARG A 106 22.19 -6.27 -1.55
C ARG A 106 22.24 -7.34 -2.64
N ASN A 107 22.88 -8.46 -2.35
CA ASN A 107 22.98 -9.58 -3.30
C ASN A 107 21.58 -10.20 -3.57
N THR A 108 20.79 -10.41 -2.55
CA THR A 108 19.41 -10.92 -2.69
C THR A 108 18.55 -9.97 -3.53
N ILE A 109 18.60 -8.67 -3.26
CA ILE A 109 17.86 -7.67 -4.05
C ILE A 109 18.32 -7.69 -5.52
N ARG A 110 19.63 -7.76 -5.76
CA ARG A 110 20.21 -7.83 -7.12
C ARG A 110 19.72 -9.07 -7.88
N LEU A 111 19.77 -10.24 -7.24
CA LEU A 111 19.32 -11.50 -7.86
C LEU A 111 17.82 -11.48 -8.15
N ASN A 112 17.01 -10.97 -7.22
CA ASN A 112 15.56 -10.84 -7.42
C ASN A 112 15.24 -9.88 -8.59
N SER A 113 15.95 -8.76 -8.67
CA SER A 113 15.78 -7.80 -9.77
C SER A 113 16.19 -8.40 -11.12
N GLN A 114 17.28 -9.16 -11.17
CA GLN A 114 17.71 -9.86 -12.38
C GLN A 114 16.66 -10.90 -12.83
N ASN A 115 16.12 -11.67 -11.91
CA ASN A 115 15.06 -12.65 -12.21
C ASN A 115 13.78 -11.98 -12.72
N GLN A 116 13.38 -10.85 -12.14
CA GLN A 116 12.23 -10.09 -12.61
C GLN A 116 12.44 -9.55 -14.04
N VAL A 117 13.62 -9.00 -14.33
CA VAL A 117 13.96 -8.51 -15.68
C VAL A 117 13.94 -9.67 -16.67
N ASN A 118 14.58 -10.81 -16.37
CA ASN A 118 14.58 -11.97 -17.25
C ASN A 118 13.17 -12.47 -17.53
N THR A 119 12.31 -12.55 -16.52
CA THR A 119 10.91 -12.97 -16.67
C THR A 119 10.13 -11.97 -17.52
N ALA A 120 10.29 -10.67 -17.29
CA ALA A 120 9.61 -9.62 -18.05
C ALA A 120 10.05 -9.60 -19.52
N VAL A 121 11.35 -9.78 -19.79
CA VAL A 121 11.88 -9.87 -21.16
C VAL A 121 11.30 -11.09 -21.87
N MET A 122 11.30 -12.27 -21.25
CA MET A 122 10.74 -13.48 -21.84
C MET A 122 9.24 -13.36 -22.11
N GLN A 123 8.47 -12.76 -21.21
CA GLN A 123 7.04 -12.50 -21.42
C GLN A 123 6.80 -11.50 -22.56
N SER A 124 7.61 -10.44 -22.63
CA SER A 124 7.54 -9.46 -23.71
C SER A 124 7.86 -10.08 -25.06
N MET A 125 8.89 -10.91 -25.12
CA MET A 125 9.24 -11.65 -26.35
C MET A 125 8.12 -12.59 -26.79
N LYS A 126 7.54 -13.36 -25.87
CA LYS A 126 6.39 -14.23 -26.16
C LYS A 126 5.17 -13.45 -26.63
N LYS A 127 4.89 -12.29 -26.06
CA LYS A 127 3.76 -11.44 -26.44
C LYS A 127 3.91 -10.83 -27.84
N ASN A 128 5.15 -10.56 -28.23
CA ASN A 128 5.45 -9.91 -29.53
C ASN A 128 5.90 -10.92 -30.62
N ALA A 129 6.07 -12.20 -30.25
CA ALA A 129 6.41 -13.26 -31.21
C ALA A 129 5.15 -13.80 -31.88
N ASP A 130 5.20 -13.98 -33.18
CA ASP A 130 4.25 -14.79 -33.93
C ASP A 130 4.64 -16.27 -33.76
N ILE A 131 3.92 -16.97 -32.88
CA ILE A 131 4.23 -18.36 -32.52
C ILE A 131 3.32 -19.28 -33.29
N ASP A 132 3.86 -19.94 -34.33
CA ASP A 132 3.20 -21.00 -35.09
C ASP A 132 3.56 -22.38 -34.51
N ASP A 133 2.64 -22.94 -33.70
CA ASP A 133 2.85 -24.25 -33.08
C ASP A 133 2.36 -25.38 -33.99
N LYS A 134 3.29 -26.05 -34.67
CA LYS A 134 3.03 -27.17 -35.57
C LYS A 134 3.18 -28.56 -34.93
N ARG A 135 3.28 -28.66 -33.63
CA ARG A 135 3.45 -29.95 -32.95
C ARG A 135 2.32 -30.92 -33.20
N SER A 136 1.10 -30.43 -33.36
CA SER A 136 -0.06 -31.26 -33.70
C SER A 136 0.03 -32.00 -35.04
N ASN A 137 0.99 -31.61 -35.91
CA ASN A 137 1.18 -32.29 -37.20
C ASN A 137 2.10 -33.54 -37.07
N PHE A 138 2.66 -33.77 -35.89
CA PHE A 138 3.64 -34.85 -35.66
C PHE A 138 3.15 -35.88 -34.62
N PHE A 139 1.96 -35.70 -34.02
CA PHE A 139 1.35 -36.59 -33.04
C PHE A 139 -0.12 -36.85 -33.39
#